data_aa0917d679d95b0cf8ccc8bce949953f
#
_entry.id   aa0917d679d95b0cf8ccc8bce949953f
#
_cell.length_a   1.000
_cell.length_b   1.000
_cell.length_c   1.000
_cell.angle_alpha   90.00
_cell.angle_beta   90.00
_cell.angle_gamma   90.00
#
_symmetry.space_group_name_H-M   'P 1'
#
loop_
_entity.id
_entity.type
_entity.pdbx_description
1 polymer ?
#
loop_
_entity_poly.entity_id
_entity_poly.type
_entity_poly.pdbx_seq_one_letter_code
_entity_poly.pdbx_strand_id
1 'polypeptide(L)'
;MKKIILLAAMMLSLAVAASAQPRAIGARLGWGIDFSYQHTVKNADFVEANLGLNNFNSLDLSAVYNFMIAQPQWTDRGEWGFYAGPGAALGMNIIGGNSYFHIAAAGHVGLEYTFWFPLQLSFDLKPQLGFGFNYGFHWSVTPALGVRYRF
;
A
#
# COMPACT_ATOMS: atom_id res chain seq x y z
N MET A 1 17.11 -7.07 14.05
CA MET A 1 15.88 -7.78 14.44
C MET A 1 15.02 -6.99 15.42
N LYS A 2 15.57 -6.42 16.47
CA LYS A 2 14.79 -5.60 17.44
C LYS A 2 14.08 -4.40 16.78
N LYS A 3 14.69 -3.74 15.80
CA LYS A 3 14.10 -2.60 15.06
C LYS A 3 12.94 -3.02 14.16
N ILE A 4 13.01 -4.20 13.57
CA ILE A 4 11.95 -4.75 12.71
C ILE A 4 10.74 -5.15 13.56
N ILE A 5 10.98 -5.76 14.71
CA ILE A 5 9.95 -6.13 15.67
C ILE A 5 9.25 -4.87 16.21
N LEU A 6 10.02 -3.81 16.50
CA LEU A 6 9.48 -2.54 16.95
C LEU A 6 8.60 -1.87 15.87
N LEU A 7 9.07 -1.90 14.62
CA LEU A 7 8.32 -1.38 13.48
C LEU A 7 7.03 -2.16 13.23
N ALA A 8 7.11 -3.48 13.29
CA ALA A 8 5.95 -4.37 13.16
C ALA A 8 4.96 -4.17 14.32
N ALA A 9 5.45 -4.02 15.55
CA ALA A 9 4.62 -3.75 16.72
C ALA A 9 3.98 -2.36 16.65
N MET A 10 4.69 -1.36 16.14
CA MET A 10 4.16 -0.02 15.93
C MET A 10 3.09 0.02 14.85
N MET A 11 3.26 -0.78 13.78
CA MET A 11 2.26 -0.96 12.73
C MET A 11 1.01 -1.68 13.26
N LEU A 12 1.20 -2.71 14.07
CA LEU A 12 0.11 -3.44 14.69
C LEU A 12 -0.68 -2.55 15.67
N SER A 13 0.01 -1.71 16.44
CA SER A 13 -0.63 -0.78 17.37
C SER A 13 -1.40 0.33 16.64
N LEU A 14 -0.89 0.82 15.52
CA LEU A 14 -1.60 1.76 14.65
C LEU A 14 -2.84 1.11 14.03
N ALA A 15 -2.74 -0.15 13.61
CA ALA A 15 -3.87 -0.90 13.08
C ALA A 15 -4.97 -1.13 14.14
N VAL A 16 -4.58 -1.38 15.38
CA VAL A 16 -5.53 -1.56 16.51
C VAL A 16 -6.15 -0.23 16.94
N ALA A 17 -5.38 0.86 16.95
CA ALA A 17 -5.89 2.20 17.27
C ALA A 17 -6.84 2.74 16.18
N ALA A 18 -6.66 2.30 14.93
CA ALA A 18 -7.50 2.65 13.80
C ALA A 18 -8.75 1.77 13.66
N SER A 19 -9.12 1.03 14.69
CA SER A 19 -10.16 0.00 14.66
C SER A 19 -11.59 0.50 14.39
N ALA A 20 -11.79 1.79 14.17
CA ALA A 20 -13.14 2.33 14.01
C ALA A 20 -13.79 1.99 12.66
N GLN A 21 -13.03 1.84 11.57
CA GLN A 21 -13.57 1.51 10.24
C GLN A 21 -12.54 0.80 9.34
N PRO A 22 -12.15 -0.44 9.66
CA PRO A 22 -11.31 -1.20 8.74
C PRO A 22 -12.06 -1.43 7.45
N ARG A 23 -11.37 -1.34 6.32
CA ARG A 23 -11.96 -1.48 5.00
C ARG A 23 -11.59 -2.82 4.37
N ALA A 24 -10.32 -3.09 4.27
CA ALA A 24 -9.82 -4.32 3.65
C ALA A 24 -8.40 -4.64 4.13
N ILE A 25 -8.06 -5.91 4.11
CA ILE A 25 -6.74 -6.41 4.45
C ILE A 25 -6.33 -7.52 3.48
N GLY A 26 -5.08 -7.55 3.08
CA GLY A 26 -4.62 -8.59 2.16
C GLY A 26 -3.20 -8.36 1.66
N ALA A 27 -2.98 -8.71 0.40
CA ALA A 27 -1.67 -8.64 -0.23
C ALA A 27 -1.74 -7.93 -1.58
N ARG A 28 -0.63 -7.29 -1.94
CA ARG A 28 -0.37 -6.77 -3.26
C ARG A 28 0.82 -7.52 -3.86
N LEU A 29 0.67 -7.97 -5.06
CA LEU A 29 1.67 -8.72 -5.81
C LEU A 29 2.17 -7.85 -6.98
N GLY A 30 3.44 -7.52 -6.95
CA GLY A 30 4.10 -6.73 -7.99
C GLY A 30 5.53 -7.21 -8.17
N TRP A 31 6.50 -6.32 -8.09
CA TRP A 31 7.92 -6.69 -8.07
C TRP A 31 8.35 -7.43 -6.79
N GLY A 32 7.48 -7.51 -5.82
CA GLY A 32 7.61 -8.23 -4.56
C GLY A 32 6.23 -8.52 -4.01
N ILE A 33 6.16 -8.74 -2.72
CA ILE A 33 4.92 -8.97 -1.99
C ILE A 33 4.76 -7.89 -0.94
N ASP A 34 3.63 -7.18 -0.99
CA ASP A 34 3.26 -6.21 0.04
C ASP A 34 2.08 -6.75 0.85
N PHE A 35 2.18 -6.67 2.16
CA PHE A 35 1.01 -6.74 3.02
C PHE A 35 0.28 -5.40 2.94
N SER A 36 -1.02 -5.43 2.68
CA SER A 36 -1.83 -4.24 2.44
C SER A 36 -2.97 -4.15 3.45
N TYR A 37 -3.10 -2.99 4.07
CA TYR A 37 -4.21 -2.64 4.94
C TYR A 37 -4.85 -1.36 4.44
N GLN A 38 -6.18 -1.37 4.30
CA GLN A 38 -6.97 -0.21 3.92
C GLN A 38 -7.92 0.21 5.04
N HIS A 39 -7.99 1.51 5.27
CA HIS A 39 -8.84 2.11 6.28
C HIS A 39 -9.66 3.24 5.66
N THR A 40 -10.99 3.16 5.81
CA THR A 40 -11.89 4.22 5.32
C THR A 40 -11.78 5.46 6.20
N VAL A 41 -11.56 6.61 5.59
CA VAL A 41 -11.38 7.89 6.29
C VAL A 41 -12.64 8.76 6.16
N LYS A 42 -13.10 8.98 4.93
CA LYS A 42 -14.23 9.85 4.65
C LYS A 42 -14.98 9.37 3.41
N ASN A 43 -16.28 9.12 3.54
CA ASN A 43 -17.11 8.58 2.46
C ASN A 43 -16.48 7.29 1.88
N ALA A 44 -16.01 7.35 0.62
CA ALA A 44 -15.31 6.25 -0.04
C ALA A 44 -13.79 6.41 -0.04
N ASP A 45 -13.26 7.53 0.43
CA ASP A 45 -11.83 7.78 0.52
C ASP A 45 -11.18 6.90 1.59
N PHE A 46 -9.96 6.45 1.33
CA PHE A 46 -9.28 5.54 2.24
C PHE A 46 -7.77 5.77 2.29
N VAL A 47 -7.18 5.46 3.41
CA VAL A 47 -5.73 5.35 3.56
C VAL A 47 -5.35 3.89 3.35
N GLU A 48 -4.32 3.66 2.56
CA GLU A 48 -3.72 2.35 2.38
C GLU A 48 -2.30 2.36 2.94
N ALA A 49 -2.04 1.46 3.88
CA ALA A 49 -0.71 1.19 4.40
C ALA A 49 -0.20 -0.13 3.82
N ASN A 50 0.99 -0.11 3.29
CA ASN A 50 1.64 -1.28 2.72
C ASN A 50 2.98 -1.52 3.40
N LEU A 51 3.22 -2.77 3.76
CA LEU A 51 4.52 -3.25 4.22
C LEU A 51 4.99 -4.29 3.21
N GLY A 52 6.04 -3.97 2.47
CA GLY A 52 6.49 -4.76 1.34
C GLY A 52 7.90 -5.29 1.44
N LEU A 53 8.11 -6.42 0.80
CA LEU A 53 9.42 -6.99 0.53
C LEU A 53 9.69 -6.86 -0.97
N ASN A 54 10.47 -5.85 -1.34
CA ASN A 54 10.86 -5.61 -2.71
C ASN A 54 12.02 -6.51 -3.10
N ASN A 55 11.84 -7.32 -4.15
CA ASN A 55 12.84 -8.29 -4.61
C ASN A 55 13.41 -9.17 -3.48
N PHE A 56 12.69 -9.30 -2.37
CA PHE A 56 13.10 -10.01 -1.16
C PHE A 56 14.38 -9.47 -0.49
N ASN A 57 14.88 -8.32 -0.90
CA ASN A 57 16.12 -7.71 -0.41
C ASN A 57 15.89 -6.43 0.39
N SER A 58 14.79 -5.73 0.15
CA SER A 58 14.47 -4.47 0.81
C SER A 58 13.09 -4.52 1.46
N LEU A 59 13.00 -3.87 2.59
CA LEU A 59 11.75 -3.66 3.31
C LEU A 59 11.24 -2.26 2.98
N ASP A 60 10.02 -2.19 2.48
CA ASP A 60 9.34 -0.94 2.16
C ASP A 60 8.09 -0.76 3.00
N LEU A 61 7.93 0.43 3.53
CA LEU A 61 6.73 0.87 4.23
C LEU A 61 6.15 2.06 3.49
N SER A 62 4.90 2.00 3.10
CA SER A 62 4.24 3.13 2.47
C SER A 62 2.86 3.38 3.05
N ALA A 63 2.45 4.63 3.04
CA ALA A 63 1.12 5.06 3.38
C ALA A 63 0.64 6.05 2.32
N VAL A 64 -0.53 5.81 1.75
CA VAL A 64 -1.10 6.62 0.68
C VAL A 64 -2.54 6.95 1.01
N TYR A 65 -2.90 8.21 0.88
CA TYR A 65 -4.29 8.65 0.94
C TYR A 65 -4.91 8.56 -0.45
N ASN A 66 -5.91 7.72 -0.61
CA ASN A 66 -6.59 7.49 -1.87
C ASN A 66 -7.95 8.18 -1.89
N PHE A 67 -8.09 9.09 -2.86
CA PHE A 67 -9.39 9.69 -3.17
C PHE A 67 -10.15 8.76 -4.09
N MET A 68 -11.37 8.41 -3.72
CA MET A 68 -12.27 7.67 -4.62
C MET A 68 -12.81 8.61 -5.68
N ILE A 69 -12.25 8.53 -6.88
CA ILE A 69 -12.56 9.45 -7.98
C ILE A 69 -13.86 9.10 -8.66
N ALA A 70 -14.10 7.80 -8.90
CA ALA A 70 -15.29 7.32 -9.55
C ALA A 70 -15.66 5.92 -9.06
N GLN A 71 -16.95 5.65 -9.03
CA GLN A 71 -17.50 4.33 -8.72
C GLN A 71 -18.47 3.93 -9.83
N PRO A 72 -17.95 3.54 -11.02
CA PRO A 72 -18.80 3.22 -12.16
C PRO A 72 -19.58 1.92 -11.92
N GLN A 73 -20.81 1.89 -12.35
CA GLN A 73 -21.66 0.69 -12.28
C GLN A 73 -21.58 -0.10 -13.59
N TRP A 74 -20.43 -0.73 -13.81
CA TRP A 74 -20.19 -1.50 -15.03
C TRP A 74 -20.80 -2.91 -14.99
N THR A 75 -21.11 -3.40 -13.80
CA THR A 75 -21.70 -4.72 -13.60
C THR A 75 -22.90 -4.64 -12.65
N ASP A 76 -23.83 -5.57 -12.78
CA ASP A 76 -25.03 -5.63 -11.92
C ASP A 76 -24.71 -6.02 -10.49
N ARG A 77 -23.61 -6.75 -10.29
CA ARG A 77 -23.13 -7.16 -8.97
C ARG A 77 -21.73 -6.61 -8.73
N GLY A 78 -21.42 -6.45 -7.45
CA GLY A 78 -20.15 -5.91 -7.03
C GLY A 78 -20.05 -4.40 -7.19
N GLU A 79 -18.92 -3.85 -6.77
CA GLU A 79 -18.65 -2.42 -6.81
C GLU A 79 -17.31 -2.17 -7.48
N TRP A 80 -17.31 -1.28 -8.45
CA TRP A 80 -16.10 -0.78 -9.07
C TRP A 80 -15.67 0.52 -8.41
N GLY A 81 -14.38 0.73 -8.27
CA GLY A 81 -13.82 1.96 -7.75
C GLY A 81 -12.55 2.34 -8.48
N PHE A 82 -12.51 3.58 -8.93
CA PHE A 82 -11.32 4.19 -9.48
C PHE A 82 -10.78 5.20 -8.47
N TYR A 83 -9.53 5.05 -8.06
CA TYR A 83 -8.93 5.86 -7.01
C TYR A 83 -7.54 6.35 -7.39
N ALA A 84 -7.17 7.48 -6.81
CA ALA A 84 -5.83 8.03 -6.92
C ALA A 84 -5.53 8.89 -5.69
N GLY A 85 -4.27 9.02 -5.36
CA GLY A 85 -3.88 9.90 -4.26
C GLY A 85 -2.38 9.94 -3.97
N PRO A 86 -1.95 10.90 -3.16
CA PRO A 86 -0.58 11.06 -2.73
C PRO A 86 -0.27 10.29 -1.45
N GLY A 87 1.00 10.03 -1.23
CA GLY A 87 1.49 9.40 -0.02
C GLY A 87 2.99 9.50 0.13
N ALA A 88 3.50 8.73 1.05
CA ALA A 88 4.93 8.67 1.34
C ALA A 88 5.37 7.22 1.53
N ALA A 89 6.63 6.95 1.25
CA ALA A 89 7.23 5.65 1.44
C ALA A 89 8.60 5.77 2.10
N LEU A 90 8.92 4.75 2.90
CA LEU A 90 10.22 4.58 3.53
C LEU A 90 10.72 3.20 3.17
N GLY A 91 12.00 3.08 2.86
CA GLY A 91 12.59 1.79 2.55
C GLY A 91 13.98 1.62 3.16
N MET A 92 14.30 0.38 3.46
CA MET A 92 15.63 0.00 3.94
C MET A 92 16.06 -1.33 3.35
N ASN A 93 17.33 -1.47 3.07
CA ASN A 93 17.90 -2.72 2.63
C ASN A 93 18.15 -3.63 3.83
N ILE A 94 17.66 -4.88 3.77
CA ILE A 94 17.80 -5.86 4.87
C ILE A 94 18.82 -6.94 4.56
N ILE A 95 19.20 -7.14 3.32
CA ILE A 95 20.16 -8.17 2.89
C ILE A 95 21.32 -7.49 2.18
N GLY A 96 22.51 -7.82 2.59
CA GLY A 96 23.74 -7.24 2.08
C GLY A 96 24.45 -6.37 3.11
N GLY A 97 25.77 -6.24 2.99
CA GLY A 97 26.63 -5.54 3.97
C GLY A 97 26.42 -4.02 4.03
N ASN A 98 25.60 -3.45 3.15
CA ASN A 98 25.32 -2.02 3.10
C ASN A 98 23.84 -1.78 3.43
N SER A 99 23.57 -1.31 4.64
CA SER A 99 22.27 -0.79 4.98
C SER A 99 22.14 0.61 4.40
N TYR A 100 21.22 0.80 3.47
CA TYR A 100 20.83 2.13 3.03
C TYR A 100 19.36 2.38 3.35
N PHE A 101 19.06 3.62 3.60
CA PHE A 101 17.72 4.11 3.89
C PHE A 101 17.30 5.06 2.78
N HIS A 102 16.07 4.95 2.33
CA HIS A 102 15.50 5.91 1.39
C HIS A 102 14.12 6.39 1.85
N ILE A 103 13.78 7.60 1.47
CA ILE A 103 12.46 8.17 1.61
C ILE A 103 11.94 8.55 0.23
N ALA A 104 10.64 8.43 0.04
CA ALA A 104 10.02 8.73 -1.22
C ALA A 104 8.67 9.41 -1.04
N ALA A 105 8.36 10.33 -1.95
CA ALA A 105 6.99 10.72 -2.20
C ALA A 105 6.36 9.65 -3.09
N ALA A 106 5.21 9.13 -2.70
CA ALA A 106 4.50 8.10 -3.43
C ALA A 106 3.18 8.66 -3.98
N GLY A 107 2.77 8.15 -5.11
CA GLY A 107 1.42 8.31 -5.62
C GLY A 107 0.78 6.94 -5.75
N HIS A 108 -0.52 6.91 -5.94
CA HIS A 108 -1.27 5.70 -6.16
C HIS A 108 -2.38 5.97 -7.15
N VAL A 109 -2.51 5.13 -8.15
CA VAL A 109 -3.62 5.16 -9.12
C VAL A 109 -4.06 3.72 -9.31
N GLY A 110 -5.33 3.46 -9.12
CA GLY A 110 -5.81 2.09 -9.22
C GLY A 110 -7.28 1.97 -9.55
N LEU A 111 -7.61 0.77 -9.99
CA LEU A 111 -8.96 0.30 -10.22
C LEU A 111 -9.20 -0.89 -9.30
N GLU A 112 -10.28 -0.85 -8.55
CA GLU A 112 -10.67 -1.94 -7.67
C GLU A 112 -12.04 -2.48 -8.03
N TYR A 113 -12.22 -3.76 -7.75
CA TYR A 113 -13.50 -4.45 -7.83
C TYR A 113 -13.76 -5.16 -6.52
N THR A 114 -14.85 -4.81 -5.87
CA THR A 114 -15.33 -5.45 -4.66
C THR A 114 -16.48 -6.38 -5.00
N PHE A 115 -16.31 -7.64 -4.72
CA PHE A 115 -17.33 -8.66 -4.99
C PHE A 115 -18.50 -8.54 -3.99
N TRP A 116 -19.58 -9.25 -4.28
CA TRP A 116 -20.74 -9.38 -3.38
C TRP A 116 -20.45 -10.28 -2.17
N PHE A 117 -19.34 -10.99 -2.17
CA PHE A 117 -18.77 -11.69 -1.02
C PHE A 117 -17.48 -10.93 -0.59
N PRO A 118 -16.93 -11.18 0.61
CA PRO A 118 -15.87 -10.34 1.15
C PRO A 118 -14.51 -10.53 0.46
N LEU A 119 -14.45 -10.25 -0.84
CA LEU A 119 -13.24 -10.27 -1.66
C LEU A 119 -13.13 -8.97 -2.44
N GLN A 120 -11.94 -8.39 -2.46
CA GLN A 120 -11.60 -7.23 -3.28
C GLN A 120 -10.39 -7.56 -4.14
N LEU A 121 -10.49 -7.28 -5.42
CA LEU A 121 -9.37 -7.30 -6.35
C LEU A 121 -9.04 -5.88 -6.78
N SER A 122 -7.77 -5.60 -6.96
CA SER A 122 -7.34 -4.31 -7.50
C SER A 122 -6.17 -4.48 -8.45
N PHE A 123 -6.10 -3.57 -9.41
CA PHE A 123 -4.91 -3.34 -10.22
C PHE A 123 -4.49 -1.89 -10.01
N ASP A 124 -3.26 -1.68 -9.61
CA ASP A 124 -2.78 -0.35 -9.30
C ASP A 124 -1.36 -0.09 -9.79
N LEU A 125 -1.07 1.19 -9.98
CA LEU A 125 0.25 1.72 -10.25
C LEU A 125 0.66 2.61 -9.08
N LYS A 126 1.85 2.41 -8.57
CA LYS A 126 2.42 3.22 -7.49
C LYS A 126 3.69 3.92 -7.99
N PRO A 127 3.57 5.13 -8.57
CA PRO A 127 4.73 5.96 -8.87
C PRO A 127 5.38 6.46 -7.58
N GLN A 128 6.69 6.48 -7.54
CA GLN A 128 7.47 6.98 -6.41
C GLN A 128 8.62 7.85 -6.91
N LEU A 129 8.85 8.96 -6.20
CA LEU A 129 10.01 9.81 -6.35
C LEU A 129 10.77 9.80 -5.04
N GLY A 130 11.94 9.18 -5.04
CA GLY A 130 12.69 8.94 -3.83
C GLY A 130 14.07 9.56 -3.82
N PHE A 131 14.59 9.72 -2.62
CA PHE A 131 15.96 10.10 -2.36
C PHE A 131 16.60 9.08 -1.44
N GLY A 132 17.66 8.45 -1.93
CA GLY A 132 18.47 7.53 -1.16
C GLY A 132 19.73 8.22 -0.64
N PHE A 133 20.05 8.02 0.62
CA PHE A 133 21.23 8.65 1.24
C PHE A 133 22.56 8.18 0.62
N ASN A 134 22.56 7.05 -0.09
CA ASN A 134 23.78 6.49 -0.71
C ASN A 134 23.83 6.63 -2.24
N TYR A 135 22.70 6.91 -2.91
CA TYR A 135 22.65 6.91 -4.38
C TYR A 135 21.85 8.07 -4.99
N GLY A 136 21.34 8.98 -4.15
CA GLY A 136 20.68 10.20 -4.60
C GLY A 136 19.23 9.99 -5.06
N PHE A 137 18.80 10.81 -6.01
CA PHE A 137 17.43 10.83 -6.52
C PHE A 137 17.14 9.63 -7.42
N HIS A 138 15.99 9.03 -7.23
CA HIS A 138 15.47 7.97 -8.12
C HIS A 138 13.97 8.09 -8.27
N TRP A 139 13.46 7.53 -9.34
CA TRP A 139 12.03 7.41 -9.56
C TRP A 139 11.69 5.97 -9.97
N SER A 140 10.49 5.54 -9.65
CA SER A 140 10.00 4.22 -10.03
C SER A 140 8.49 4.21 -10.17
N VAL A 141 7.99 3.27 -10.96
CA VAL A 141 6.56 2.97 -11.07
C VAL A 141 6.40 1.47 -10.86
N THR A 142 5.62 1.10 -9.87
CA THR A 142 5.39 -0.30 -9.53
C THR A 142 3.95 -0.69 -9.84
N PRO A 143 3.71 -1.54 -10.85
CA PRO A 143 2.40 -2.13 -11.04
C PRO A 143 2.18 -3.27 -10.04
N ALA A 144 0.95 -3.43 -9.58
CA ALA A 144 0.61 -4.49 -8.65
C ALA A 144 -0.84 -4.95 -8.80
N LEU A 145 -1.06 -6.22 -8.49
CA LEU A 145 -2.38 -6.83 -8.33
C LEU A 145 -2.64 -7.00 -6.84
N GLY A 146 -3.73 -6.46 -6.36
CA GLY A 146 -4.16 -6.58 -4.97
C GLY A 146 -5.24 -7.63 -4.80
N VAL A 147 -5.10 -8.44 -3.78
CA VAL A 147 -6.13 -9.39 -3.34
C VAL A 147 -6.35 -9.15 -1.85
N ARG A 148 -7.55 -8.74 -1.48
CA ARG A 148 -7.86 -8.35 -0.12
C ARG A 148 -9.17 -8.95 0.36
N TYR A 149 -9.23 -9.23 1.65
CA TYR A 149 -10.46 -9.52 2.36
C TYR A 149 -11.13 -8.19 2.74
N ARG A 150 -12.40 -8.05 2.39
CA ARG A 150 -13.21 -6.88 2.68
C ARG A 150 -14.06 -7.10 3.92
N PHE A 151 -13.98 -6.16 4.85
CA PHE A 151 -14.81 -6.19 6.06
C PHE A 151 -16.22 -5.64 5.83
#